data_797079b8ab4425d57d9072d19c901b8e
#
_entry.id   797079b8ab4425d57d9072d19c901b8e
#
_cell.length_a   1.000
_cell.length_b   1.000
_cell.length_c   1.000
_cell.angle_alpha   90.00
_cell.angle_beta   90.00
_cell.angle_gamma   90.00
#
_symmetry.space_group_name_H-M   'P 1'
#
loop_
_entity.id
_entity.type
_entity.pdbx_description
1 polymer ?
#
loop_
_entity_poly.entity_id
_entity_poly.type
_entity_poly.pdbx_seq_one_letter_code
_entity_poly.pdbx_strand_id
1 'polypeptide(L)'
;MANSIQEYLQVISTVREYVEEQMQLGFTEILDPEHSKFGEVDYNQLLQEANGCQKCELHTTRTNVVFGTGNENADLVFVGEAPGRDEDEKGEPFVGRAGQLLTKVIEAMGLTRDEVYIANVIKCRPPNNRNPKRIEIESCEPYLIRQVELIKPKVICALGTFA
;
A
#
# COMPACT_ATOMS: atom_id res chain seq x y z
N MET A 1 24.12 6.74 16.56
CA MET A 1 23.84 5.61 15.63
C MET A 1 23.37 4.34 16.36
N ALA A 2 23.93 3.96 17.52
CA ALA A 2 23.48 2.75 18.25
C ALA A 2 22.04 2.86 18.83
N ASN A 3 21.59 4.07 19.21
CA ASN A 3 20.25 4.28 19.80
C ASN A 3 19.10 4.02 18.80
N SER A 4 19.30 4.33 17.51
CA SER A 4 18.26 4.15 16.51
C SER A 4 18.00 2.67 16.17
N ILE A 5 19.03 1.83 16.18
CA ILE A 5 18.89 0.39 15.92
C ILE A 5 18.12 -0.29 17.06
N GLN A 6 18.39 0.09 18.33
CA GLN A 6 17.62 -0.43 19.45
C GLN A 6 16.15 0.00 19.43
N GLU A 7 15.86 1.24 19.06
CA GLU A 7 14.48 1.72 18.88
C GLU A 7 13.76 0.94 17.77
N TYR A 8 14.42 0.68 16.63
CA TYR A 8 13.85 -0.14 15.56
C TYR A 8 13.60 -1.60 15.99
N LEU A 9 14.54 -2.21 16.71
CA LEU A 9 14.36 -3.57 17.22
C LEU A 9 13.21 -3.66 18.22
N GLN A 10 13.00 -2.61 19.01
CA GLN A 10 11.90 -2.53 19.95
C GLN A 10 10.55 -2.39 19.24
N VAL A 11 10.46 -1.60 18.18
CA VAL A 11 9.26 -1.50 17.33
C VAL A 11 8.95 -2.84 16.69
N ILE A 12 9.95 -3.51 16.11
CA ILE A 12 9.78 -4.85 15.52
C ILE A 12 9.29 -5.87 16.55
N SER A 13 9.85 -5.86 17.76
CA SER A 13 9.40 -6.72 18.86
C SER A 13 7.94 -6.46 19.23
N THR A 14 7.56 -5.19 19.38
CA THR A 14 6.19 -4.81 19.72
C THR A 14 5.18 -5.21 18.62
N VAL A 15 5.54 -5.02 17.35
CA VAL A 15 4.70 -5.46 16.23
C VAL A 15 4.56 -6.98 16.20
N ARG A 16 5.64 -7.70 16.46
CA ARG A 16 5.62 -9.15 16.53
C ARG A 16 4.73 -9.66 17.66
N GLU A 17 4.87 -9.10 18.86
CA GLU A 17 4.03 -9.44 20.01
C GLU A 17 2.54 -9.17 19.70
N TYR A 18 2.22 -8.03 19.07
CA TYR A 18 0.86 -7.71 18.67
C TYR A 18 0.30 -8.72 17.67
N VAL A 19 1.08 -9.10 16.65
CA VAL A 19 0.66 -10.11 15.65
C VAL A 19 0.45 -11.46 16.30
N GLU A 20 1.36 -11.89 17.19
CA GLU A 20 1.23 -13.15 17.94
C GLU A 20 -0.02 -13.15 18.84
N GLU A 21 -0.35 -12.02 19.49
CA GLU A 21 -1.56 -11.86 20.29
C GLU A 21 -2.83 -11.96 19.41
N GLN A 22 -2.86 -11.29 18.24
CA GLN A 22 -3.98 -11.38 17.30
C GLN A 22 -4.17 -12.82 16.78
N MET A 23 -3.09 -13.53 16.49
CA MET A 23 -3.15 -14.94 16.09
C MET A 23 -3.71 -15.84 17.21
N GLN A 24 -3.39 -15.56 18.49
CA GLN A 24 -3.97 -16.27 19.64
C GLN A 24 -5.46 -15.99 19.83
N LEU A 25 -5.93 -14.81 19.41
CA LEU A 25 -7.35 -14.43 19.43
C LEU A 25 -8.15 -15.04 18.26
N GLY A 26 -7.50 -15.84 17.42
CA GLY A 26 -8.15 -16.56 16.31
C GLY A 26 -8.20 -15.79 14.98
N PHE A 27 -7.52 -14.64 14.89
CA PHE A 27 -7.34 -13.93 13.62
C PHE A 27 -6.23 -14.61 12.80
N THR A 28 -6.53 -15.78 12.23
CA THR A 28 -5.57 -16.57 11.44
C THR A 28 -5.57 -16.24 9.96
N GLU A 29 -6.61 -15.53 9.48
CA GLU A 29 -6.74 -15.16 8.06
C GLU A 29 -7.36 -13.77 7.94
N ILE A 30 -6.63 -12.85 7.31
CA ILE A 30 -7.14 -11.52 6.96
C ILE A 30 -7.90 -11.56 5.63
N LEU A 31 -7.66 -12.59 4.82
CA LEU A 31 -8.30 -12.79 3.52
C LEU A 31 -8.86 -14.22 3.47
N ASP A 32 -10.17 -14.35 3.34
CA ASP A 32 -10.84 -15.61 3.04
C ASP A 32 -10.63 -15.92 1.54
N PRO A 33 -9.84 -16.95 1.19
CA PRO A 33 -9.59 -17.28 -0.21
C PRO A 33 -10.84 -17.77 -0.97
N GLU A 34 -11.92 -18.15 -0.26
CA GLU A 34 -13.17 -18.57 -0.90
C GLU A 34 -14.09 -17.39 -1.27
N HIS A 35 -13.78 -16.16 -0.82
CA HIS A 35 -14.59 -14.96 -1.10
C HIS A 35 -13.89 -13.98 -2.05
N SER A 36 -13.15 -14.44 -3.05
CA SER A 36 -12.78 -13.60 -4.19
C SER A 36 -14.06 -13.10 -4.88
N LYS A 37 -14.55 -11.94 -4.47
CA LYS A 37 -15.75 -11.28 -5.04
C LYS A 37 -15.52 -10.78 -6.48
N PHE A 38 -14.29 -10.89 -6.96
CA PHE A 38 -13.86 -10.39 -8.25
C PHE A 38 -13.35 -11.59 -9.05
N GLY A 39 -13.97 -11.85 -10.24
CA GLY A 39 -13.53 -12.92 -11.15
C GLY A 39 -12.02 -12.88 -11.44
N GLU A 40 -11.48 -13.93 -12.07
CA GLU A 40 -10.06 -14.03 -12.44
C GLU A 40 -9.64 -12.85 -13.34
N VAL A 41 -9.13 -11.80 -12.71
CA VAL A 41 -8.54 -10.63 -13.38
C VAL A 41 -7.06 -10.67 -13.11
N ASP A 42 -6.25 -10.61 -14.16
CA ASP A 42 -4.80 -10.52 -13.98
C ASP A 42 -4.37 -9.09 -13.57
N TYR A 43 -3.13 -8.96 -13.10
CA TYR A 43 -2.56 -7.69 -12.64
C TYR A 43 -2.59 -6.61 -13.73
N ASN A 44 -2.32 -6.96 -14.99
CA ASN A 44 -2.30 -6.01 -16.10
C ASN A 44 -3.70 -5.49 -16.43
N GLN A 45 -4.71 -6.34 -16.36
CA GLN A 45 -6.11 -5.91 -16.53
C GLN A 45 -6.51 -4.95 -15.42
N LEU A 46 -6.15 -5.24 -14.16
CA LEU A 46 -6.42 -4.36 -13.03
C LEU A 46 -5.71 -3.01 -13.17
N LEU A 47 -4.48 -3.00 -13.64
CA LEU A 47 -3.71 -1.78 -13.94
C LEU A 47 -4.40 -0.94 -15.03
N GLN A 48 -4.87 -1.57 -16.12
CA GLN A 48 -5.59 -0.88 -17.19
C GLN A 48 -6.91 -0.28 -16.71
N GLU A 49 -7.69 -1.03 -15.91
CA GLU A 49 -8.92 -0.52 -15.29
C GLU A 49 -8.64 0.69 -14.39
N ALA A 50 -7.57 0.64 -13.57
CA ALA A 50 -7.20 1.74 -12.69
C ALA A 50 -6.77 2.98 -13.48
N ASN A 51 -6.00 2.81 -14.55
CA ASN A 51 -5.57 3.92 -15.41
C ASN A 51 -6.75 4.63 -16.08
N GLY A 52 -7.78 3.90 -16.48
CA GLY A 52 -9.02 4.43 -17.07
C GLY A 52 -10.08 4.87 -16.04
N CYS A 53 -9.82 4.74 -14.74
CA CYS A 53 -10.82 4.94 -13.69
C CYS A 53 -11.35 6.38 -13.63
N GLN A 54 -12.68 6.51 -13.53
CA GLN A 54 -13.41 7.78 -13.35
C GLN A 54 -14.45 7.69 -12.21
N LYS A 55 -14.25 6.79 -11.22
CA LYS A 55 -15.25 6.49 -10.18
C LYS A 55 -15.41 7.60 -9.12
N CYS A 56 -14.47 8.55 -9.01
CA CYS A 56 -14.53 9.66 -8.08
C CYS A 56 -13.96 10.94 -8.70
N GLU A 57 -14.20 12.11 -8.08
CA GLU A 57 -13.78 13.41 -8.61
C GLU A 57 -12.26 13.56 -8.82
N LEU A 58 -11.44 12.77 -8.14
CA LEU A 58 -9.97 12.88 -8.25
C LEU A 58 -9.45 12.60 -9.67
N HIS A 59 -10.23 11.90 -10.51
CA HIS A 59 -9.84 11.67 -11.91
C HIS A 59 -9.70 12.95 -12.72
N THR A 60 -10.36 14.04 -12.31
CA THR A 60 -10.34 15.32 -13.04
C THR A 60 -9.09 16.15 -12.74
N THR A 61 -8.40 15.87 -11.62
CA THR A 61 -7.30 16.70 -11.12
C THR A 61 -5.96 15.97 -11.02
N ARG A 62 -5.95 14.63 -11.16
CA ARG A 62 -4.72 13.86 -11.19
C ARG A 62 -3.92 14.10 -12.46
N THR A 63 -2.61 14.03 -12.38
CA THR A 63 -1.72 13.94 -13.54
C THR A 63 -1.59 12.50 -13.99
N ASN A 64 -1.30 11.60 -13.04
CA ASN A 64 -1.18 10.17 -13.26
C ASN A 64 -1.99 9.38 -12.23
N VAL A 65 -2.33 8.14 -12.58
CA VAL A 65 -2.74 7.14 -11.61
C VAL A 65 -1.49 6.54 -10.97
N VAL A 66 -1.42 6.56 -9.66
CA VAL A 66 -0.34 5.95 -8.89
C VAL A 66 -0.81 4.59 -8.40
N PHE A 67 -0.72 3.59 -9.30
CA PHE A 67 -1.32 2.27 -9.04
C PHE A 67 -0.61 1.52 -7.92
N GLY A 68 0.71 1.45 -7.98
CA GLY A 68 1.59 0.71 -7.10
C GLY A 68 2.85 0.33 -7.86
N THR A 69 3.89 -0.10 -7.15
CA THR A 69 5.17 -0.51 -7.74
C THR A 69 5.87 -1.55 -6.88
N GLY A 70 6.70 -2.39 -7.50
CA GLY A 70 7.51 -3.41 -6.86
C GLY A 70 7.21 -4.81 -7.37
N ASN A 71 7.47 -5.82 -6.55
CA ASN A 71 7.29 -7.23 -6.90
C ASN A 71 5.81 -7.64 -6.78
N GLU A 72 5.22 -8.08 -7.87
CA GLU A 72 3.84 -8.61 -7.90
C GLU A 72 3.68 -9.95 -7.16
N ASN A 73 4.78 -10.56 -6.70
CA ASN A 73 4.82 -11.74 -5.86
C ASN A 73 5.51 -11.45 -4.52
N ALA A 74 5.43 -10.21 -4.03
CA ALA A 74 6.11 -9.80 -2.81
C ALA A 74 5.49 -10.46 -1.57
N ASP A 75 6.35 -10.92 -0.66
CA ASP A 75 5.93 -11.37 0.67
C ASP A 75 5.54 -10.21 1.59
N LEU A 76 5.98 -8.97 1.28
CA LEU A 76 5.74 -7.77 2.07
C LEU A 76 5.16 -6.65 1.21
N VAL A 77 4.01 -6.13 1.63
CA VAL A 77 3.34 -5.00 0.99
C VAL A 77 3.29 -3.81 1.95
N PHE A 78 3.70 -2.64 1.48
CA PHE A 78 3.50 -1.38 2.18
C PHE A 78 2.28 -0.65 1.60
N VAL A 79 1.39 -0.21 2.47
CA VAL A 79 0.20 0.55 2.08
C VAL A 79 0.21 1.91 2.77
N GLY A 80 0.19 2.98 1.98
CA GLY A 80 0.01 4.35 2.46
C GLY A 80 -1.39 4.88 2.17
N GLU A 81 -1.60 6.16 2.48
CA GLU A 81 -2.90 6.82 2.32
C GLU A 81 -3.19 7.18 0.86
N ALA A 82 -2.40 8.04 0.27
CA ALA A 82 -2.65 8.70 -1.01
C ALA A 82 -1.35 9.19 -1.67
N PRO A 83 -1.32 9.35 -3.00
CA PRO A 83 -0.22 10.02 -3.68
C PRO A 83 -0.09 11.49 -3.28
N GLY A 84 1.14 11.96 -3.06
CA GLY A 84 1.50 13.35 -3.00
C GLY A 84 1.76 13.92 -4.41
N ARG A 85 2.29 15.18 -4.45
CA ARG A 85 2.59 15.84 -5.73
C ARG A 85 3.66 15.10 -6.54
N ASP A 86 4.75 14.71 -5.90
CA ASP A 86 5.87 14.09 -6.59
C ASP A 86 5.47 12.71 -7.13
N GLU A 87 4.61 11.99 -6.40
CA GLU A 87 4.03 10.72 -6.80
C GLU A 87 3.07 10.87 -7.99
N ASP A 88 2.21 11.89 -7.96
CA ASP A 88 1.28 12.20 -9.04
C ASP A 88 2.01 12.60 -10.34
N GLU A 89 3.09 13.37 -10.22
CA GLU A 89 3.92 13.77 -11.36
C GLU A 89 4.68 12.59 -11.98
N LYS A 90 5.17 11.63 -11.16
CA LYS A 90 5.97 10.48 -11.61
C LYS A 90 5.13 9.23 -11.94
N GLY A 91 3.92 9.12 -11.40
CA GLY A 91 3.10 7.91 -11.49
C GLY A 91 3.55 6.77 -10.56
N GLU A 92 4.45 7.03 -9.60
CA GLU A 92 5.02 6.03 -8.71
C GLU A 92 4.77 6.38 -7.24
N PRO A 93 4.43 5.39 -6.37
CA PRO A 93 4.19 5.64 -4.95
C PRO A 93 5.48 5.88 -4.18
N PHE A 94 5.41 6.73 -3.17
CA PHE A 94 6.51 6.96 -2.23
C PHE A 94 7.84 7.35 -2.89
N VAL A 95 7.84 8.39 -3.73
CA VAL A 95 9.03 8.96 -4.38
C VAL A 95 9.47 10.30 -3.77
N GLY A 96 8.58 11.00 -3.06
CA GLY A 96 8.87 12.22 -2.33
C GLY A 96 9.63 11.98 -1.01
N ARG A 97 9.61 12.97 -0.10
CA ARG A 97 10.37 12.91 1.17
C ARG A 97 10.01 11.70 2.04
N ALA A 98 8.71 11.39 2.17
CA ALA A 98 8.27 10.21 2.91
C ALA A 98 8.73 8.92 2.24
N GLY A 99 8.74 8.88 0.91
CA GLY A 99 9.22 7.76 0.12
C GLY A 99 10.72 7.50 0.29
N GLN A 100 11.53 8.57 0.37
CA GLN A 100 12.95 8.44 0.67
C GLN A 100 13.20 7.84 2.05
N LEU A 101 12.37 8.17 3.04
CA LEU A 101 12.43 7.55 4.36
C LEU A 101 12.03 6.07 4.30
N LEU A 102 10.94 5.76 3.61
CA LEU A 102 10.49 4.37 3.41
C LEU A 102 11.58 3.53 2.74
N THR A 103 12.26 4.07 1.72
CA THR A 103 13.39 3.38 1.07
C THR A 103 14.49 3.02 2.07
N LYS A 104 14.87 3.95 2.96
CA LYS A 104 15.85 3.68 4.01
C LYS A 104 15.39 2.62 5.01
N VAL A 105 14.10 2.57 5.31
CA VAL A 105 13.51 1.52 6.19
C VAL A 105 13.60 0.16 5.50
N ILE A 106 13.24 0.09 4.21
CA ILE A 106 13.34 -1.15 3.42
C ILE A 106 14.79 -1.63 3.34
N GLU A 107 15.74 -0.74 3.06
CA GLU A 107 17.19 -1.05 3.03
C GLU A 107 17.70 -1.52 4.40
N ALA A 108 17.23 -0.91 5.50
CA ALA A 108 17.60 -1.33 6.86
C ALA A 108 17.08 -2.74 7.23
N MET A 109 16.04 -3.22 6.56
CA MET A 109 15.57 -4.61 6.66
C MET A 109 16.35 -5.58 5.78
N GLY A 110 17.33 -5.10 5.00
CA GLY A 110 18.10 -5.91 4.06
C GLY A 110 17.34 -6.21 2.75
N LEU A 111 16.30 -5.42 2.44
CA LEU A 111 15.49 -5.55 1.24
C LEU A 111 15.69 -4.35 0.31
N THR A 112 15.26 -4.50 -0.94
CA THR A 112 15.18 -3.43 -1.93
C THR A 112 13.72 -3.10 -2.26
N ARG A 113 13.46 -1.96 -2.89
CA ARG A 113 12.11 -1.61 -3.32
C ARG A 113 11.53 -2.60 -4.33
N ASP A 114 12.39 -3.26 -5.12
CA ASP A 114 11.97 -4.25 -6.13
C ASP A 114 11.65 -5.63 -5.51
N GLU A 115 11.95 -5.85 -4.24
CA GLU A 115 11.62 -7.10 -3.52
C GLU A 115 10.32 -6.99 -2.72
N VAL A 116 9.84 -5.78 -2.47
CA VAL A 116 8.57 -5.50 -1.80
C VAL A 116 7.56 -4.92 -2.79
N TYR A 117 6.29 -4.80 -2.39
CA TYR A 117 5.30 -4.04 -3.15
C TYR A 117 4.84 -2.83 -2.35
N ILE A 118 4.67 -1.70 -3.02
CA ILE A 118 4.30 -0.43 -2.39
C ILE A 118 3.08 0.15 -3.10
N ALA A 119 2.04 0.46 -2.33
CA ALA A 119 0.81 1.05 -2.84
C ALA A 119 0.21 2.09 -1.86
N ASN A 120 -0.89 2.67 -2.25
CA ASN A 120 -1.73 3.52 -1.41
C ASN A 120 -3.18 3.03 -1.44
N VAL A 121 -3.97 3.40 -0.43
CA VAL A 121 -5.42 3.15 -0.39
C VAL A 121 -6.08 3.79 -1.61
N ILE A 122 -5.82 5.07 -1.86
CA ILE A 122 -6.30 5.72 -3.08
C ILE A 122 -5.18 5.90 -4.11
N LYS A 123 -5.55 5.80 -5.40
CA LYS A 123 -4.60 5.79 -6.53
C LYS A 123 -4.43 7.16 -7.19
N CYS A 124 -5.18 8.15 -6.76
CA CYS A 124 -5.17 9.50 -7.31
C CYS A 124 -4.89 10.51 -6.22
N ARG A 125 -4.12 11.57 -6.55
CA ARG A 125 -3.75 12.63 -5.63
C ARG A 125 -4.96 13.50 -5.27
N PRO A 126 -5.29 13.70 -3.97
CA PRO A 126 -6.24 14.72 -3.56
C PRO A 126 -5.70 16.14 -3.77
N PRO A 127 -6.53 17.10 -4.17
CA PRO A 127 -6.12 18.50 -4.33
C PRO A 127 -5.44 19.05 -3.08
N ASN A 128 -4.30 19.73 -3.25
CA ASN A 128 -3.48 20.29 -2.17
C ASN A 128 -3.00 19.25 -1.14
N ASN A 129 -2.93 17.98 -1.51
CA ASN A 129 -2.55 16.86 -0.62
C ASN A 129 -3.42 16.82 0.65
N ARG A 130 -4.71 17.16 0.56
CA ARG A 130 -5.65 16.99 1.67
C ARG A 130 -5.91 15.52 1.94
N ASN A 131 -6.41 15.19 3.11
CA ASN A 131 -6.87 13.85 3.42
C ASN A 131 -7.96 13.39 2.43
N PRO A 132 -8.01 12.10 2.09
CA PRO A 132 -9.05 11.53 1.25
C PRO A 132 -10.44 11.71 1.88
N LYS A 133 -11.44 11.96 1.03
CA LYS A 133 -12.84 11.88 1.44
C LYS A 133 -13.27 10.42 1.50
N ARG A 134 -14.26 10.11 2.35
CA ARG A 134 -14.81 8.76 2.47
C ARG A 134 -15.23 8.17 1.13
N ILE A 135 -15.95 8.92 0.31
CA ILE A 135 -16.38 8.48 -1.02
C ILE A 135 -15.20 8.17 -1.97
N GLU A 136 -14.06 8.87 -1.83
CA GLU A 136 -12.85 8.63 -2.62
C GLU A 136 -12.19 7.31 -2.20
N ILE A 137 -12.17 7.01 -0.90
CA ILE A 137 -11.69 5.74 -0.35
C ILE A 137 -12.59 4.60 -0.84
N GLU A 138 -13.89 4.66 -0.57
CA GLU A 138 -14.88 3.63 -0.96
C GLU A 138 -14.86 3.33 -2.46
N SER A 139 -14.61 4.35 -3.30
CA SER A 139 -14.50 4.17 -4.75
C SER A 139 -13.19 3.54 -5.21
N CYS A 140 -12.10 3.69 -4.43
CA CYS A 140 -10.75 3.30 -4.81
C CYS A 140 -10.26 2.03 -4.12
N GLU A 141 -10.73 1.76 -2.90
CA GLU A 141 -10.38 0.59 -2.09
C GLU A 141 -10.48 -0.75 -2.83
N PRO A 142 -11.49 -1.00 -3.70
CA PRO A 142 -11.56 -2.24 -4.46
C PRO A 142 -10.33 -2.54 -5.33
N TYR A 143 -9.59 -1.52 -5.75
CA TYR A 143 -8.33 -1.72 -6.47
C TYR A 143 -7.23 -2.26 -5.55
N LEU A 144 -7.13 -1.73 -4.31
CA LEU A 144 -6.16 -2.19 -3.33
C LEU A 144 -6.47 -3.63 -2.90
N ILE A 145 -7.73 -3.94 -2.61
CA ILE A 145 -8.16 -5.30 -2.24
C ILE A 145 -7.74 -6.30 -3.32
N ARG A 146 -8.07 -6.02 -4.58
CA ARG A 146 -7.70 -6.89 -5.72
C ARG A 146 -6.18 -6.98 -5.90
N GLN A 147 -5.41 -5.91 -5.66
CA GLN A 147 -3.94 -5.98 -5.66
C GLN A 147 -3.43 -6.95 -4.60
N VAL A 148 -3.95 -6.87 -3.38
CA VAL A 148 -3.56 -7.76 -2.28
C VAL A 148 -3.97 -9.21 -2.58
N GLU A 149 -5.15 -9.44 -3.15
CA GLU A 149 -5.60 -10.77 -3.58
C GLU A 149 -4.71 -11.39 -4.68
N LEU A 150 -4.18 -10.56 -5.59
CA LEU A 150 -3.28 -11.02 -6.65
C LEU A 150 -1.87 -11.28 -6.13
N ILE A 151 -1.33 -10.38 -5.31
CA ILE A 151 0.03 -10.44 -4.77
C ILE A 151 0.16 -11.54 -3.70
N LYS A 152 -0.90 -11.75 -2.90
CA LYS A 152 -0.95 -12.72 -1.79
C LYS A 152 0.22 -12.59 -0.81
N PRO A 153 0.47 -11.37 -0.28
CA PRO A 153 1.60 -11.15 0.61
C PRO A 153 1.43 -11.89 1.94
N LYS A 154 2.55 -12.21 2.60
CA LYS A 154 2.56 -12.75 3.96
C LYS A 154 2.36 -11.66 5.01
N VAL A 155 2.77 -10.42 4.69
CA VAL A 155 2.72 -9.29 5.62
C VAL A 155 2.26 -8.03 4.88
N ILE A 156 1.34 -7.30 5.48
CA ILE A 156 0.93 -5.96 5.04
C ILE A 156 1.33 -4.95 6.13
N CYS A 157 2.09 -3.94 5.74
CA CYS A 157 2.50 -2.86 6.62
C CYS A 157 1.71 -1.59 6.27
N ALA A 158 0.74 -1.22 7.10
CA ALA A 158 -0.04 0.00 6.96
C ALA A 158 0.75 1.22 7.47
N LEU A 159 0.86 2.26 6.66
CA LEU A 159 1.62 3.48 6.92
C LEU A 159 0.68 4.66 7.14
N GLY A 160 0.31 4.90 8.39
CA GLY A 160 -0.59 5.98 8.79
C GLY A 160 -2.00 5.50 9.15
N THR A 161 -2.89 6.48 9.42
CA THR A 161 -4.23 6.21 9.98
C THR A 161 -5.29 5.87 8.94
N PHE A 162 -5.03 6.08 7.65
CA PHE A 162 -5.95 5.79 6.55
C PHE A 162 -5.58 4.52 5.77
N ALA A 163 -4.44 3.92 6.11
CA ALA A 163 -3.95 2.71 5.47
C ALA A 163 -4.49 1.45 6.14
#